data_b6731a281c8370d43d68827b7135d4ab
#
_entry.id   b6731a281c8370d43d68827b7135d4ab
#
_cell.length_a   1.000
_cell.length_b   1.000
_cell.length_c   1.000
_cell.angle_alpha   90.00
_cell.angle_beta   90.00
_cell.angle_gamma   90.00
#
_symmetry.space_group_name_H-M   'P 1'
#
loop_
_entity.id
_entity.type
_entity.pdbx_description
1 polymer ?
#
loop_
_entity_poly.entity_id
_entity_poly.type
_entity_poly.pdbx_seq_one_letter_code
_entity_poly.pdbx_strand_id
1 'polypeptide(L)'
;MTFTILDYEDHIGLFLCLHSYSFMGDNIDFKVGDLVTRNSHGNDIIFKIKDICDDICELKGVNVRLLVDCNTNDLAKYNNEDIEHEEIFLKRINKPSNLDRNDYFYLPGKILHIDSDSDYLSRCLDYYDKSNVWSMGINEKEKNVPENIVNWLRKYKPNIVVITGHDAYYKKKGALNDISAYKNSKYFVDAICKAREYEKSHEKLIIIAGGCSSCYEELIKAGANFASSPRRVNIHALDPAVIAVRVSLSDVNKNIDLKSILDKTKYGKEGMGGIITKGCMYVGYPR
;
A
#
# COMPACT_ATOMS: atom_id res chain seq x y z
N MET A 1 -0.48 -22.05 -10.39
CA MET A 1 -0.13 -22.16 -8.95
C MET A 1 -1.23 -21.50 -8.16
N THR A 2 -1.86 -22.23 -7.27
CA THR A 2 -3.03 -21.77 -6.51
C THR A 2 -2.55 -20.93 -5.33
N PHE A 3 -3.00 -19.68 -5.23
CA PHE A 3 -2.67 -18.79 -4.11
C PHE A 3 -3.59 -19.10 -2.94
N THR A 4 -3.03 -19.25 -1.74
CA THR A 4 -3.80 -19.40 -0.51
C THR A 4 -3.73 -18.11 0.27
N ILE A 5 -4.88 -17.45 0.45
CA ILE A 5 -5.06 -16.34 1.39
C ILE A 5 -5.39 -16.98 2.74
N LEU A 6 -4.64 -16.66 3.77
CA LEU A 6 -4.96 -17.05 5.15
C LEU A 6 -5.68 -15.87 5.82
N ASP A 7 -6.99 -16.05 6.00
CA ASP A 7 -7.81 -15.16 6.83
C ASP A 7 -7.69 -15.57 8.30
N TYR A 8 -7.49 -14.62 9.16
CA TYR A 8 -7.62 -14.78 10.60
C TYR A 8 -8.80 -13.93 11.08
N GLU A 9 -9.93 -14.58 11.33
CA GLU A 9 -11.11 -13.96 11.95
C GLU A 9 -10.93 -13.82 13.46
N ASP A 10 -11.30 -12.71 14.03
CA ASP A 10 -12.41 -12.42 14.95
C ASP A 10 -12.09 -11.28 15.95
N HIS A 11 -12.91 -10.28 16.00
CA HIS A 11 -13.80 -9.88 17.09
C HIS A 11 -14.52 -8.57 16.80
N ILE A 12 -15.84 -8.69 16.77
CA ILE A 12 -16.83 -7.63 16.57
C ILE A 12 -16.86 -6.71 17.80
N GLY A 13 -16.52 -5.45 17.63
CA GLY A 13 -16.81 -4.40 18.60
C GLY A 13 -18.22 -3.83 18.36
N LEU A 14 -19.17 -4.15 19.24
CA LEU A 14 -20.53 -3.66 19.24
C LEU A 14 -20.54 -2.16 19.58
N PHE A 15 -20.89 -1.29 18.60
CA PHE A 15 -21.27 0.09 18.87
C PHE A 15 -22.78 0.21 18.92
N LEU A 16 -23.30 0.59 20.10
CA LEU A 16 -24.70 0.93 20.32
C LEU A 16 -24.99 2.29 19.70
N CYS A 17 -25.88 2.32 18.71
CA CYS A 17 -26.36 3.53 18.06
C CYS A 17 -27.61 4.06 18.83
N LEU A 18 -27.55 5.28 19.34
CA LEU A 18 -28.70 5.99 19.92
C LEU A 18 -29.31 6.89 18.83
N HIS A 19 -30.60 6.72 18.58
CA HIS A 19 -31.37 7.47 17.58
C HIS A 19 -31.69 8.89 18.04
N SER A 20 -31.58 9.87 17.14
CA SER A 20 -32.33 11.12 17.21
C SER A 20 -32.59 11.74 15.83
N TYR A 21 -33.72 12.40 15.71
CA TYR A 21 -34.56 12.77 14.55
C TYR A 21 -34.01 13.79 13.56
N SER A 22 -34.36 13.58 12.35
CA SER A 22 -34.59 14.21 11.05
C SER A 22 -34.62 15.76 10.90
N PHE A 23 -33.95 16.22 9.80
CA PHE A 23 -34.36 17.38 8.99
C PHE A 23 -34.29 17.03 7.50
N MET A 24 -35.38 17.36 6.76
CA MET A 24 -35.57 17.05 5.34
C MET A 24 -34.67 17.92 4.45
N GLY A 25 -33.76 17.30 3.73
CA GLY A 25 -33.14 17.75 2.48
C GLY A 25 -33.22 16.58 1.50
N ASP A 26 -33.30 16.81 0.19
CA ASP A 26 -33.44 15.78 -0.84
C ASP A 26 -32.45 14.64 -0.58
N ASN A 27 -32.94 13.54 0.00
CA ASN A 27 -32.14 12.39 0.38
C ASN A 27 -31.69 11.65 -0.88
N ILE A 28 -30.47 11.91 -1.33
CA ILE A 28 -29.79 10.97 -2.20
C ILE A 28 -29.55 9.72 -1.35
N ASP A 29 -30.30 8.66 -1.62
CA ASP A 29 -30.18 7.38 -0.91
C ASP A 29 -28.86 6.71 -1.27
N PHE A 30 -27.84 6.88 -0.42
CA PHE A 30 -26.55 6.21 -0.53
C PHE A 30 -26.61 4.83 0.10
N LYS A 31 -25.93 3.86 -0.53
CA LYS A 31 -25.87 2.46 -0.05
C LYS A 31 -24.42 2.01 0.10
N VAL A 32 -24.19 1.09 1.00
CA VAL A 32 -22.91 0.39 1.11
C VAL A 32 -22.57 -0.22 -0.24
N GLY A 33 -21.38 0.05 -0.74
CA GLY A 33 -20.92 -0.35 -2.06
C GLY A 33 -21.01 0.72 -3.15
N ASP A 34 -21.77 1.81 -2.94
CA ASP A 34 -21.85 2.92 -3.90
C ASP A 34 -20.49 3.59 -4.09
N LEU A 35 -20.23 4.01 -5.34
CA LEU A 35 -19.08 4.84 -5.68
C LEU A 35 -19.45 6.31 -5.53
N VAL A 36 -18.62 7.03 -4.78
CA VAL A 36 -18.88 8.44 -4.43
C VAL A 36 -17.58 9.25 -4.46
N THR A 37 -17.74 10.56 -4.51
CA THR A 37 -16.64 11.55 -4.35
C THR A 37 -17.02 12.54 -3.24
N ARG A 38 -16.05 13.37 -2.77
CA ARG A 38 -16.31 14.38 -1.75
C ARG A 38 -16.29 15.78 -2.34
N ASN A 39 -17.40 16.50 -2.20
CA ASN A 39 -17.58 17.86 -2.71
C ASN A 39 -16.56 18.84 -2.09
N SER A 40 -16.33 18.76 -0.78
CA SER A 40 -15.38 19.61 -0.05
C SER A 40 -13.93 19.47 -0.52
N HIS A 41 -13.62 18.41 -1.26
CA HIS A 41 -12.28 18.10 -1.80
C HIS A 41 -12.25 18.16 -3.34
N GLY A 42 -13.24 18.83 -3.95
CA GLY A 42 -13.28 19.01 -5.41
C GLY A 42 -13.47 17.71 -6.20
N ASN A 43 -14.05 16.67 -5.57
CA ASN A 43 -14.31 15.37 -6.18
C ASN A 43 -13.04 14.68 -6.76
N ASP A 44 -11.89 14.89 -6.12
CA ASP A 44 -10.57 14.47 -6.59
C ASP A 44 -10.26 12.97 -6.44
N ILE A 45 -10.99 12.28 -5.55
CA ILE A 45 -10.80 10.85 -5.24
C ILE A 45 -12.12 10.12 -5.31
N ILE A 46 -12.11 8.96 -5.98
CA ILE A 46 -13.23 8.04 -6.02
C ILE A 46 -13.16 7.14 -4.79
N PHE A 47 -14.27 7.08 -4.04
CA PHE A 47 -14.44 6.23 -2.87
C PHE A 47 -15.54 5.20 -3.09
N LYS A 48 -15.41 4.07 -2.38
CA LYS A 48 -16.50 3.11 -2.18
C LYS A 48 -16.98 3.24 -0.75
N ILE A 49 -18.29 3.34 -0.55
CA ILE A 49 -18.90 3.35 0.79
C ILE A 49 -18.75 1.96 1.40
N LYS A 50 -18.09 1.88 2.56
CA LYS A 50 -17.89 0.66 3.33
C LYS A 50 -18.97 0.44 4.38
N ASP A 51 -19.37 1.51 5.04
CA ASP A 51 -20.38 1.48 6.07
C ASP A 51 -21.10 2.83 6.16
N ILE A 52 -22.32 2.82 6.66
CA ILE A 52 -23.14 4.02 6.88
C ILE A 52 -23.72 3.94 8.29
N CYS A 53 -23.38 4.93 9.11
CA CYS A 53 -23.92 5.10 10.45
C CYS A 53 -24.54 6.49 10.55
N ASP A 54 -25.85 6.57 10.60
CA ASP A 54 -26.63 7.82 10.55
C ASP A 54 -26.24 8.67 9.32
N ASP A 55 -25.73 9.89 9.53
CA ASP A 55 -25.30 10.80 8.48
C ASP A 55 -23.80 10.68 8.14
N ILE A 56 -23.08 9.69 8.68
CA ILE A 56 -21.65 9.50 8.47
C ILE A 56 -21.40 8.21 7.71
N CYS A 57 -20.65 8.32 6.61
CA CYS A 57 -20.18 7.21 5.81
C CYS A 57 -18.71 6.94 6.06
N GLU A 58 -18.33 5.69 6.28
CA GLU A 58 -16.96 5.23 6.18
C GLU A 58 -16.62 5.00 4.70
N LEU A 59 -15.65 5.73 4.18
CA LEU A 59 -15.26 5.75 2.78
C LEU A 59 -13.87 5.14 2.59
N LYS A 60 -13.77 4.21 1.62
CA LYS A 60 -12.52 3.61 1.18
C LYS A 60 -12.17 4.08 -0.23
N GLY A 61 -10.97 4.62 -0.41
CA GLY A 61 -10.47 5.01 -1.72
C GLY A 61 -10.38 3.80 -2.68
N VAL A 62 -10.84 3.95 -3.91
CA VAL A 62 -10.84 2.86 -4.91
C VAL A 62 -9.42 2.59 -5.40
N ASN A 63 -8.69 3.63 -5.74
CA ASN A 63 -7.34 3.53 -6.30
C ASN A 63 -6.26 4.10 -5.38
N VAL A 64 -6.65 4.81 -4.32
CA VAL A 64 -5.75 5.36 -3.31
C VAL A 64 -5.95 4.65 -1.97
N ARG A 65 -4.88 4.48 -1.19
CA ARG A 65 -4.92 3.80 0.12
C ARG A 65 -5.44 4.72 1.22
N LEU A 66 -6.66 5.23 1.03
CA LEU A 66 -7.29 6.20 1.92
C LEU A 66 -8.59 5.63 2.51
N LEU A 67 -8.74 5.75 3.83
CA LEU A 67 -9.95 5.43 4.57
C LEU A 67 -10.33 6.66 5.39
N VAL A 68 -11.52 7.18 5.19
CA VAL A 68 -11.99 8.43 5.83
C VAL A 68 -13.46 8.33 6.20
N ASP A 69 -13.86 9.05 7.25
CA ASP A 69 -15.25 9.29 7.58
C ASP A 69 -15.71 10.59 6.93
N CYS A 70 -16.92 10.60 6.38
CA CYS A 70 -17.49 11.74 5.67
C CYS A 70 -18.99 11.84 5.93
N ASN A 71 -19.50 13.08 6.08
CA ASN A 71 -20.92 13.29 6.18
C ASN A 71 -21.59 13.05 4.80
N THR A 72 -22.77 12.42 4.80
CA THR A 72 -23.54 12.15 3.58
C THR A 72 -23.81 13.38 2.73
N ASN A 73 -23.97 14.55 3.36
CA ASN A 73 -24.19 15.83 2.68
C ASN A 73 -22.98 16.31 1.86
N ASP A 74 -21.79 15.79 2.14
CA ASP A 74 -20.55 16.12 1.40
C ASP A 74 -20.28 15.15 0.25
N LEU A 75 -21.15 14.14 0.06
CA LEU A 75 -20.98 13.11 -0.97
C LEU A 75 -21.68 13.50 -2.27
N ALA A 76 -21.03 13.14 -3.38
CA ALA A 76 -21.63 13.12 -4.71
C ALA A 76 -21.53 11.71 -5.30
N LYS A 77 -22.60 11.23 -5.98
CA LYS A 77 -22.52 9.95 -6.71
C LYS A 77 -21.52 10.08 -7.86
N TYR A 78 -20.63 9.08 -7.94
CA TYR A 78 -19.66 9.01 -9.02
C TYR A 78 -20.28 8.39 -10.27
N ASN A 79 -20.27 9.15 -11.38
CA ASN A 79 -20.68 8.69 -12.71
C ASN A 79 -19.44 8.51 -13.58
N ASN A 80 -19.20 7.32 -14.04
CA ASN A 80 -18.04 6.70 -14.70
C ASN A 80 -17.34 7.49 -15.85
N GLU A 81 -16.69 8.61 -15.59
CA GLU A 81 -15.90 9.31 -16.64
C GLU A 81 -14.36 9.22 -16.51
N ASP A 82 -13.82 8.72 -15.37
CA ASP A 82 -12.36 8.74 -15.06
C ASP A 82 -11.62 7.41 -15.28
N ILE A 83 -12.16 6.46 -16.04
CA ILE A 83 -11.53 5.17 -16.32
C ILE A 83 -10.21 5.33 -17.11
N GLU A 84 -10.10 6.36 -17.92
CA GLU A 84 -8.97 6.56 -18.85
C GLU A 84 -7.63 6.76 -18.11
N HIS A 85 -7.61 7.53 -17.02
CA HIS A 85 -6.39 7.77 -16.25
C HIS A 85 -5.83 6.52 -15.54
N GLU A 86 -6.71 5.66 -15.05
CA GLU A 86 -6.30 4.40 -14.42
C GLU A 86 -5.76 3.40 -15.46
N GLU A 87 -6.43 3.29 -16.62
CA GLU A 87 -5.94 2.43 -17.71
C GLU A 87 -4.56 2.86 -18.23
N ILE A 88 -4.31 4.16 -18.37
CA ILE A 88 -3.00 4.69 -18.78
C ILE A 88 -1.94 4.31 -17.74
N PHE A 89 -2.25 4.46 -16.46
CA PHE A 89 -1.35 4.07 -15.38
C PHE A 89 -1.06 2.57 -15.43
N LEU A 90 -2.10 1.71 -15.51
CA LEU A 90 -1.93 0.26 -15.57
C LEU A 90 -1.15 -0.19 -16.82
N LYS A 91 -1.38 0.42 -17.99
CA LYS A 91 -0.58 0.17 -19.22
C LYS A 91 0.91 0.54 -19.02
N ARG A 92 1.18 1.63 -18.29
CA ARG A 92 2.56 2.07 -18.00
C ARG A 92 3.33 1.12 -17.08
N ILE A 93 2.68 0.60 -16.03
CA ILE A 93 3.34 -0.30 -15.07
C ILE A 93 3.52 -1.73 -15.62
N ASN A 94 2.62 -2.16 -16.51
CA ASN A 94 2.60 -3.50 -17.09
C ASN A 94 3.53 -3.67 -18.31
N LYS A 95 4.27 -2.63 -18.72
CA LYS A 95 5.27 -2.80 -19.80
C LYS A 95 6.30 -3.84 -19.38
N PRO A 96 6.44 -4.96 -20.12
CA PRO A 96 7.42 -5.98 -19.81
C PRO A 96 8.84 -5.38 -19.84
N SER A 97 9.69 -5.76 -18.91
CA SER A 97 11.11 -5.51 -19.01
C SER A 97 11.65 -6.32 -20.19
N ASN A 98 12.41 -5.68 -21.10
CA ASN A 98 13.10 -6.36 -22.21
C ASN A 98 14.26 -7.20 -21.62
N LEU A 99 13.93 -8.35 -21.02
CA LEU A 99 14.93 -9.35 -20.64
C LEU A 99 15.09 -10.30 -21.82
N ASP A 100 16.25 -10.29 -22.45
CA ASP A 100 16.62 -11.33 -23.39
C ASP A 100 16.80 -12.65 -22.60
N ARG A 101 15.94 -13.64 -22.91
CA ARG A 101 15.85 -14.89 -22.13
C ARG A 101 16.43 -16.09 -22.86
N ASN A 102 17.09 -15.90 -24.00
CA ASN A 102 17.48 -17.03 -24.83
C ASN A 102 18.61 -17.88 -24.24
N ASP A 103 19.63 -17.23 -23.64
CA ASP A 103 20.81 -17.92 -23.14
C ASP A 103 20.96 -17.89 -21.61
N TYR A 104 20.19 -17.06 -20.92
CA TYR A 104 20.30 -16.84 -19.48
C TYR A 104 19.01 -17.24 -18.77
N PHE A 105 19.14 -17.70 -17.52
CA PHE A 105 18.01 -17.81 -16.62
C PHE A 105 18.06 -16.71 -15.56
N TYR A 106 16.88 -16.33 -15.08
CA TYR A 106 16.70 -15.23 -14.15
C TYR A 106 15.92 -15.72 -12.93
N LEU A 107 16.43 -15.42 -11.73
CA LEU A 107 15.78 -15.72 -10.46
C LEU A 107 15.40 -14.40 -9.78
N PRO A 108 14.17 -13.91 -9.98
CA PRO A 108 13.68 -12.70 -9.32
C PRO A 108 13.67 -12.84 -7.80
N GLY A 109 13.83 -11.71 -7.10
CA GLY A 109 13.70 -11.66 -5.65
C GLY A 109 12.28 -12.02 -5.20
N LYS A 110 12.16 -12.81 -4.11
CA LYS A 110 10.88 -13.20 -3.52
C LYS A 110 10.26 -12.05 -2.73
N ILE A 111 8.95 -11.84 -2.88
CA ILE A 111 8.20 -10.78 -2.22
C ILE A 111 7.28 -11.37 -1.15
N LEU A 112 7.33 -10.83 0.07
CA LEU A 112 6.32 -11.00 1.09
C LEU A 112 5.56 -9.68 1.19
N HIS A 113 4.24 -9.68 0.96
CA HIS A 113 3.41 -8.49 1.06
C HIS A 113 2.40 -8.64 2.20
N ILE A 114 2.48 -7.76 3.18
CA ILE A 114 1.59 -7.68 4.32
C ILE A 114 0.76 -6.42 4.16
N ASP A 115 -0.56 -6.55 4.13
CA ASP A 115 -1.47 -5.42 3.98
C ASP A 115 -2.69 -5.59 4.87
N SER A 116 -3.15 -4.52 5.50
CA SER A 116 -4.37 -4.56 6.31
C SER A 116 -5.65 -4.55 5.50
N ASP A 117 -5.56 -4.32 4.20
CA ASP A 117 -6.68 -4.28 3.27
C ASP A 117 -6.60 -5.42 2.26
N SER A 118 -7.54 -6.38 2.34
CA SER A 118 -7.58 -7.58 1.50
C SER A 118 -7.74 -7.26 0.02
N ASP A 119 -8.49 -6.20 -0.34
CA ASP A 119 -8.72 -5.85 -1.75
C ASP A 119 -7.46 -5.25 -2.38
N TYR A 120 -6.74 -4.39 -1.62
CA TYR A 120 -5.46 -3.85 -2.09
C TYR A 120 -4.39 -4.93 -2.17
N LEU A 121 -4.35 -5.84 -1.18
CA LEU A 121 -3.47 -6.99 -1.20
C LEU A 121 -3.71 -7.86 -2.43
N SER A 122 -4.98 -8.23 -2.71
CA SER A 122 -5.34 -9.04 -3.88
C SER A 122 -4.87 -8.39 -5.18
N ARG A 123 -5.10 -7.09 -5.37
CA ARG A 123 -4.63 -6.33 -6.54
C ARG A 123 -3.11 -6.34 -6.67
N CYS A 124 -2.38 -6.25 -5.54
CA CYS A 124 -0.92 -6.33 -5.56
C CYS A 124 -0.43 -7.73 -5.93
N LEU A 125 -1.07 -8.80 -5.40
CA LEU A 125 -0.72 -10.18 -5.73
C LEU A 125 -0.97 -10.48 -7.21
N ASP A 126 -2.08 -10.03 -7.79
CA ASP A 126 -2.36 -10.13 -9.22
C ASP A 126 -1.30 -9.42 -10.07
N TYR A 127 -0.82 -8.26 -9.62
CA TYR A 127 0.24 -7.53 -10.30
C TYR A 127 1.58 -8.27 -10.24
N TYR A 128 1.92 -8.90 -9.11
CA TYR A 128 3.12 -9.73 -8.98
C TYR A 128 3.06 -10.96 -9.90
N ASP A 129 1.91 -11.64 -9.96
CA ASP A 129 1.70 -12.79 -10.84
C ASP A 129 1.86 -12.41 -12.32
N LYS A 130 1.20 -11.35 -12.76
CA LYS A 130 1.35 -10.78 -14.12
C LYS A 130 2.78 -10.37 -14.45
N SER A 131 3.58 -10.07 -13.43
CA SER A 131 5.00 -9.72 -13.57
C SER A 131 5.93 -10.93 -13.50
N ASN A 132 5.41 -12.15 -13.33
CA ASN A 132 6.15 -13.40 -13.13
C ASN A 132 7.12 -13.34 -11.93
N VAL A 133 6.70 -12.70 -10.82
CA VAL A 133 7.48 -12.60 -9.59
C VAL A 133 6.80 -13.43 -8.50
N TRP A 134 7.57 -14.32 -7.85
CA TRP A 134 7.05 -15.07 -6.72
C TRP A 134 6.66 -14.14 -5.57
N SER A 135 5.43 -14.31 -5.08
CA SER A 135 4.95 -13.51 -3.95
C SER A 135 4.10 -14.33 -2.98
N MET A 136 4.08 -13.88 -1.73
CA MET A 136 3.19 -14.36 -0.67
C MET A 136 2.48 -13.15 -0.08
N GLY A 137 1.14 -13.21 0.02
CA GLY A 137 0.31 -12.21 0.66
C GLY A 137 -0.10 -12.61 2.07
N ILE A 138 -0.13 -11.67 2.99
CA ILE A 138 -0.70 -11.82 4.33
C ILE A 138 -1.61 -10.63 4.59
N ASN A 139 -2.90 -10.89 4.85
CA ASN A 139 -3.82 -9.87 5.30
C ASN A 139 -3.77 -9.80 6.83
N GLU A 140 -3.27 -8.68 7.36
CA GLU A 140 -3.14 -8.49 8.80
C GLU A 140 -3.27 -7.01 9.17
N LYS A 141 -3.95 -6.72 10.29
CA LYS A 141 -4.12 -5.35 10.81
C LYS A 141 -2.76 -4.76 11.22
N GLU A 142 -2.56 -3.47 10.94
CA GLU A 142 -1.29 -2.77 11.17
C GLU A 142 -0.74 -2.99 12.59
N LYS A 143 -1.62 -2.95 13.60
CA LYS A 143 -1.24 -3.11 15.02
C LYS A 143 -0.64 -4.47 15.36
N ASN A 144 -0.97 -5.52 14.61
CA ASN A 144 -0.53 -6.89 14.89
C ASN A 144 0.74 -7.25 14.10
N VAL A 145 1.07 -6.49 13.04
CA VAL A 145 2.23 -6.77 12.18
C VAL A 145 3.54 -6.84 12.97
N PRO A 146 3.84 -5.91 13.92
CA PRO A 146 5.09 -5.96 14.68
C PRO A 146 5.30 -7.25 15.48
N GLU A 147 4.24 -7.89 15.95
CA GLU A 147 4.34 -9.11 16.75
C GLU A 147 4.66 -10.33 15.89
N ASN A 148 4.22 -10.32 14.63
CA ASN A 148 4.27 -11.49 13.76
C ASN A 148 5.35 -11.43 12.68
N ILE A 149 5.88 -10.24 12.36
CA ILE A 149 6.76 -10.01 11.21
C ILE A 149 7.99 -10.95 11.19
N VAL A 150 8.63 -11.15 12.33
CA VAL A 150 9.83 -12.00 12.41
C VAL A 150 9.51 -13.47 12.11
N ASN A 151 8.34 -13.96 12.56
CA ASN A 151 7.90 -15.33 12.27
C ASN A 151 7.65 -15.52 10.77
N TRP A 152 7.03 -14.54 10.12
CA TRP A 152 6.79 -14.58 8.67
C TRP A 152 8.09 -14.49 7.88
N LEU A 153 9.02 -13.62 8.27
CA LEU A 153 10.34 -13.52 7.64
C LEU A 153 11.12 -14.84 7.74
N ARG A 154 11.09 -15.51 8.90
CA ARG A 154 11.71 -16.84 9.08
C ARG A 154 11.06 -17.91 8.22
N LYS A 155 9.73 -17.90 8.11
CA LYS A 155 8.95 -18.89 7.37
C LYS A 155 9.15 -18.77 5.85
N TYR A 156 9.04 -17.55 5.31
CA TYR A 156 9.02 -17.33 3.86
C TYR A 156 10.37 -16.93 3.27
N LYS A 157 11.30 -16.45 4.09
CA LYS A 157 12.64 -16.01 3.69
C LYS A 157 12.63 -15.14 2.43
N PRO A 158 11.87 -14.01 2.44
CA PRO A 158 11.76 -13.13 1.29
C PRO A 158 13.03 -12.31 1.09
N ASN A 159 13.26 -11.83 -0.13
CA ASN A 159 14.25 -10.79 -0.43
C ASN A 159 13.67 -9.39 -0.22
N ILE A 160 12.35 -9.27 -0.39
CA ILE A 160 11.61 -8.01 -0.28
C ILE A 160 10.42 -8.23 0.64
N VAL A 161 10.24 -7.37 1.65
CA VAL A 161 9.02 -7.31 2.44
C VAL A 161 8.32 -5.97 2.21
N VAL A 162 7.03 -6.04 1.89
CA VAL A 162 6.14 -4.89 1.73
C VAL A 162 5.19 -4.88 2.93
N ILE A 163 5.16 -3.78 3.68
CA ILE A 163 4.35 -3.60 4.88
C ILE A 163 3.47 -2.38 4.65
N THR A 164 2.22 -2.60 4.24
CA THR A 164 1.30 -1.54 3.85
C THR A 164 -0.04 -1.63 4.59
N GLY A 165 -0.81 -0.58 4.48
CA GLY A 165 -2.11 -0.45 5.10
C GLY A 165 -2.57 1.00 5.05
N HIS A 166 -3.52 1.33 5.92
CA HIS A 166 -4.08 2.67 6.03
C HIS A 166 -3.31 3.50 7.06
N ASP A 167 -3.03 4.75 6.73
CA ASP A 167 -2.49 5.72 7.68
C ASP A 167 -3.10 7.10 7.46
N ALA A 168 -2.98 7.98 8.45
CA ALA A 168 -3.49 9.34 8.39
C ALA A 168 -2.69 10.25 9.32
N TYR A 169 -2.41 11.47 8.86
CA TYR A 169 -1.80 12.51 9.67
C TYR A 169 -2.87 13.43 10.27
N TYR A 170 -2.84 13.59 11.58
CA TYR A 170 -3.76 14.44 12.35
C TYR A 170 -3.09 15.73 12.79
N LYS A 171 -3.21 16.82 12.01
CA LYS A 171 -2.60 18.14 12.31
C LYS A 171 -2.85 18.65 13.74
N LYS A 172 -4.02 18.32 14.32
CA LYS A 172 -4.38 18.73 15.68
C LYS A 172 -3.64 17.96 16.78
N LYS A 173 -3.00 16.83 16.46
CA LYS A 173 -2.32 15.98 17.45
C LYS A 173 -0.83 16.27 17.58
N GLY A 174 -0.19 16.89 16.59
CA GLY A 174 1.24 17.19 16.66
C GLY A 174 1.83 17.68 15.34
N ALA A 175 3.14 17.93 15.34
CA ALA A 175 3.89 18.33 14.17
C ALA A 175 4.11 17.16 13.18
N LEU A 176 4.52 17.48 11.94
CA LEU A 176 4.76 16.49 10.89
C LEU A 176 5.82 15.42 11.23
N ASN A 177 6.75 15.71 12.11
CA ASN A 177 7.78 14.80 12.59
C ASN A 177 7.42 14.08 13.91
N ASP A 178 6.23 14.34 14.44
CA ASP A 178 5.74 13.65 15.63
C ASP A 178 4.93 12.42 15.24
N ILE A 179 5.49 11.23 15.46
CA ILE A 179 4.86 9.96 15.11
C ILE A 179 3.51 9.75 15.81
N SER A 180 3.31 10.36 16.99
CA SER A 180 2.05 10.29 17.74
C SER A 180 0.88 11.01 17.04
N ALA A 181 1.20 11.89 16.10
CA ALA A 181 0.23 12.59 15.26
C ALA A 181 -0.31 11.72 14.10
N TYR A 182 0.14 10.48 13.98
CA TYR A 182 -0.27 9.57 12.91
C TYR A 182 -1.12 8.42 13.45
N LYS A 183 -2.04 7.92 12.61
CA LYS A 183 -2.93 6.81 13.00
C LYS A 183 -2.15 5.52 13.21
N ASN A 184 -1.37 5.11 12.23
CA ASN A 184 -0.73 3.78 12.19
C ASN A 184 0.79 3.81 11.96
N SER A 185 1.43 4.96 11.66
CA SER A 185 2.88 5.04 11.40
C SER A 185 3.74 4.37 12.46
N LYS A 186 3.35 4.43 13.75
CA LYS A 186 4.07 3.76 14.84
C LYS A 186 4.19 2.24 14.63
N TYR A 187 3.13 1.60 14.15
CA TYR A 187 3.13 0.15 13.93
C TYR A 187 4.01 -0.23 12.73
N PHE A 188 4.04 0.60 11.69
CA PHE A 188 4.97 0.42 10.59
C PHE A 188 6.43 0.55 11.06
N VAL A 189 6.74 1.58 11.86
CA VAL A 189 8.08 1.77 12.45
C VAL A 189 8.48 0.56 13.29
N ASP A 190 7.62 0.10 14.20
CA ASP A 190 7.90 -1.05 15.07
C ASP A 190 8.15 -2.33 14.24
N ALA A 191 7.34 -2.55 13.18
CA ALA A 191 7.52 -3.69 12.28
C ALA A 191 8.85 -3.62 11.52
N ILE A 192 9.23 -2.42 11.02
CA ILE A 192 10.50 -2.19 10.33
C ILE A 192 11.67 -2.46 11.29
N CYS A 193 11.63 -1.93 12.51
CA CYS A 193 12.68 -2.15 13.52
C CYS A 193 12.88 -3.66 13.77
N LYS A 194 11.81 -4.41 14.03
CA LYS A 194 11.89 -5.87 14.23
C LYS A 194 12.38 -6.62 12.99
N ALA A 195 11.99 -6.18 11.78
CA ALA A 195 12.51 -6.76 10.55
C ALA A 195 14.02 -6.48 10.38
N ARG A 196 14.50 -5.30 10.81
CA ARG A 196 15.94 -4.95 10.81
C ARG A 196 16.73 -5.65 11.93
N GLU A 197 16.13 -5.95 13.04
CA GLU A 197 16.75 -6.83 14.05
C GLU A 197 16.94 -8.25 13.51
N TYR A 198 16.01 -8.75 12.71
CA TYR A 198 16.12 -10.05 12.02
C TYR A 198 17.17 -10.04 10.91
N GLU A 199 17.17 -9.02 10.04
CA GLU A 199 18.17 -8.86 8.96
C GLU A 199 18.62 -7.39 8.87
N LYS A 200 19.84 -7.15 9.33
CA LYS A 200 20.45 -5.80 9.39
C LYS A 200 20.81 -5.23 8.03
N SER A 201 21.10 -6.10 7.05
CA SER A 201 21.52 -5.69 5.72
C SER A 201 20.36 -5.16 4.89
N HIS A 202 20.48 -3.90 4.45
CA HIS A 202 19.55 -3.28 3.52
C HIS A 202 19.54 -3.93 2.11
N GLU A 203 20.60 -4.70 1.78
CA GLU A 203 20.69 -5.41 0.50
C GLU A 203 20.10 -6.82 0.56
N LYS A 204 20.17 -7.49 1.74
CA LYS A 204 19.63 -8.85 1.90
C LYS A 204 18.12 -8.87 2.14
N LEU A 205 17.60 -7.83 2.77
CA LEU A 205 16.17 -7.63 2.98
C LEU A 205 15.80 -6.19 2.63
N ILE A 206 15.13 -6.02 1.50
CA ILE A 206 14.55 -4.75 1.11
C ILE A 206 13.23 -4.57 1.84
N ILE A 207 13.03 -3.44 2.51
CA ILE A 207 11.78 -3.12 3.23
C ILE A 207 11.11 -1.93 2.54
N ILE A 208 9.85 -2.12 2.14
CA ILE A 208 8.98 -1.09 1.56
C ILE A 208 7.81 -0.91 2.52
N ALA A 209 7.56 0.29 3.04
CA ALA A 209 6.57 0.45 4.10
C ALA A 209 5.74 1.73 4.01
N GLY A 210 4.55 1.68 4.63
CA GLY A 210 3.68 2.82 4.88
C GLY A 210 2.40 2.85 4.06
N GLY A 211 1.57 3.83 4.33
CA GLY A 211 0.30 4.11 3.67
C GLY A 211 0.18 5.57 3.24
N CYS A 212 -1.03 6.04 2.96
CA CYS A 212 -1.29 7.45 2.67
C CYS A 212 -0.89 8.33 3.86
N SER A 213 -0.20 9.43 3.59
CA SER A 213 0.21 10.42 4.60
C SER A 213 1.05 9.88 5.77
N SER A 214 1.72 8.72 5.64
CA SER A 214 2.57 8.16 6.69
C SER A 214 3.76 9.08 7.07
N CYS A 215 4.31 8.86 8.27
CA CYS A 215 5.49 9.57 8.76
C CYS A 215 6.76 9.07 8.06
N TYR A 216 6.98 9.54 6.83
CA TYR A 216 8.06 9.08 5.94
C TYR A 216 9.43 9.04 6.62
N GLU A 217 9.81 10.12 7.31
CA GLU A 217 11.14 10.26 7.91
C GLU A 217 11.40 9.18 8.97
N GLU A 218 10.39 8.87 9.80
CA GLU A 218 10.53 7.84 10.84
C GLU A 218 10.54 6.44 10.24
N LEU A 219 9.83 6.19 9.15
CA LEU A 219 9.92 4.91 8.43
C LEU A 219 11.32 4.68 7.85
N ILE A 220 11.92 5.70 7.23
CA ILE A 220 13.30 5.61 6.70
C ILE A 220 14.32 5.45 7.83
N LYS A 221 14.20 6.23 8.92
CA LYS A 221 15.09 6.11 10.10
C LYS A 221 15.00 4.73 10.76
N ALA A 222 13.82 4.13 10.79
CA ALA A 222 13.62 2.76 11.30
C ALA A 222 14.31 1.69 10.44
N GLY A 223 14.70 2.04 9.21
CA GLY A 223 15.45 1.15 8.32
C GLY A 223 14.69 0.67 7.08
N ALA A 224 13.59 1.31 6.69
CA ALA A 224 12.98 1.04 5.39
C ALA A 224 13.91 1.44 4.24
N ASN A 225 13.92 0.65 3.16
CA ASN A 225 14.59 1.03 1.91
C ASN A 225 13.72 2.01 1.11
N PHE A 226 12.39 1.81 1.17
CA PHE A 226 11.42 2.68 0.54
C PHE A 226 10.27 2.94 1.51
N ALA A 227 9.77 4.16 1.48
CA ALA A 227 8.63 4.56 2.30
C ALA A 227 7.66 5.45 1.53
N SER A 228 6.41 5.44 1.98
CA SER A 228 5.35 6.23 1.38
C SER A 228 5.32 7.66 1.92
N SER A 229 4.75 8.54 1.12
CA SER A 229 4.29 9.90 1.46
C SER A 229 5.36 10.86 1.99
N PRO A 230 6.52 11.04 1.30
CA PRO A 230 7.48 12.07 1.70
C PRO A 230 6.87 13.48 1.73
N ARG A 231 5.84 13.74 0.93
CA ARG A 231 5.09 15.00 0.91
C ARG A 231 3.73 14.93 1.61
N ARG A 232 3.47 13.84 2.38
CA ARG A 232 2.17 13.60 3.05
C ARG A 232 0.99 13.57 2.09
N VAL A 233 1.24 13.08 0.86
CA VAL A 233 0.20 12.86 -0.16
C VAL A 233 -0.32 11.42 -0.10
N ASN A 234 -1.46 11.21 -0.73
CA ASN A 234 -1.98 9.86 -0.94
C ASN A 234 -1.09 9.08 -1.90
N ILE A 235 -1.05 7.76 -1.76
CA ILE A 235 -0.37 6.85 -2.68
C ILE A 235 -1.38 5.96 -3.38
N HIS A 236 -1.04 5.53 -4.58
CA HIS A 236 -1.84 4.52 -5.28
C HIS A 236 -1.67 3.15 -4.59
N ALA A 237 -2.73 2.33 -4.60
CA ALA A 237 -2.70 1.00 -3.97
C ALA A 237 -1.56 0.11 -4.49
N LEU A 238 -1.20 0.24 -5.78
CA LEU A 238 -0.13 -0.52 -6.42
C LEU A 238 1.26 0.12 -6.31
N ASP A 239 1.42 1.37 -5.83
CA ASP A 239 2.73 2.04 -5.81
C ASP A 239 3.81 1.23 -5.07
N PRO A 240 3.56 0.66 -3.87
CA PRO A 240 4.54 -0.19 -3.20
C PRO A 240 4.87 -1.46 -3.99
N ALA A 241 3.86 -2.05 -4.64
CA ALA A 241 4.03 -3.25 -5.46
C ALA A 241 4.84 -2.98 -6.73
N VAL A 242 4.64 -1.82 -7.37
CA VAL A 242 5.44 -1.38 -8.53
C VAL A 242 6.93 -1.30 -8.16
N ILE A 243 7.24 -0.69 -7.01
CA ILE A 243 8.63 -0.63 -6.52
C ILE A 243 9.16 -2.05 -6.25
N ALA A 244 8.39 -2.89 -5.55
CA ALA A 244 8.79 -4.25 -5.21
C ALA A 244 9.13 -5.08 -6.45
N VAL A 245 8.29 -5.04 -7.49
CA VAL A 245 8.54 -5.73 -8.78
C VAL A 245 9.81 -5.20 -9.44
N ARG A 246 9.98 -3.87 -9.50
CA ARG A 246 11.17 -3.27 -10.14
C ARG A 246 12.46 -3.66 -9.44
N VAL A 247 12.47 -3.66 -8.12
CA VAL A 247 13.62 -4.11 -7.32
C VAL A 247 13.84 -5.61 -7.46
N SER A 248 12.77 -6.42 -7.43
CA SER A 248 12.82 -7.88 -7.61
C SER A 248 13.44 -8.28 -8.96
N LEU A 249 13.17 -7.52 -10.03
CA LEU A 249 13.65 -7.76 -11.38
C LEU A 249 14.95 -7.00 -11.73
N SER A 250 15.53 -6.28 -10.79
CA SER A 250 16.83 -5.61 -10.97
C SER A 250 17.97 -6.50 -10.54
N ASP A 251 19.10 -6.45 -11.26
CA ASP A 251 20.31 -7.25 -11.02
C ASP A 251 20.84 -7.03 -9.59
N VAL A 252 21.09 -8.12 -8.86
CA VAL A 252 21.58 -8.12 -7.47
C VAL A 252 22.96 -7.44 -7.33
N ASN A 253 23.75 -7.35 -8.40
CA ASN A 253 25.07 -6.74 -8.39
C ASN A 253 25.05 -5.25 -8.77
N LYS A 254 23.90 -4.70 -9.15
CA LYS A 254 23.78 -3.32 -9.63
C LYS A 254 22.91 -2.49 -8.70
N ASN A 255 23.32 -1.24 -8.49
CA ASN A 255 22.45 -0.27 -7.84
C ASN A 255 21.23 -0.01 -8.73
N ILE A 256 20.07 0.12 -8.09
CA ILE A 256 18.85 0.50 -8.78
C ILE A 256 18.91 1.97 -9.19
N ASP A 257 18.31 2.29 -10.33
CA ASP A 257 18.00 3.68 -10.69
C ASP A 257 16.72 4.11 -9.91
N LEU A 258 16.98 4.67 -8.73
CA LEU A 258 15.93 5.09 -7.81
C LEU A 258 14.94 6.05 -8.48
N LYS A 259 15.43 7.03 -9.24
CA LYS A 259 14.57 7.99 -9.93
C LYS A 259 13.66 7.30 -10.95
N SER A 260 14.23 6.45 -11.80
CA SER A 260 13.46 5.70 -12.79
C SER A 260 12.39 4.81 -12.16
N ILE A 261 12.67 4.19 -10.99
CA ILE A 261 11.69 3.37 -10.28
C ILE A 261 10.56 4.24 -9.72
N LEU A 262 10.87 5.34 -9.06
CA LEU A 262 9.86 6.25 -8.50
C LEU A 262 8.98 6.87 -9.60
N ASP A 263 9.53 7.22 -10.75
CA ASP A 263 8.78 7.77 -11.89
C ASP A 263 7.74 6.78 -12.47
N LYS A 264 7.79 5.49 -12.09
CA LYS A 264 6.77 4.49 -12.47
C LYS A 264 5.58 4.45 -11.51
N THR A 265 5.71 4.98 -10.31
CA THR A 265 4.60 5.10 -9.35
C THR A 265 3.63 6.21 -9.79
N LYS A 266 2.43 6.22 -9.22
CA LYS A 266 1.36 7.17 -9.62
C LYS A 266 1.80 8.63 -9.42
N TYR A 267 2.36 8.91 -8.24
CA TYR A 267 2.74 10.27 -7.82
C TYR A 267 4.26 10.50 -7.78
N GLY A 268 5.06 9.56 -8.30
CA GLY A 268 6.51 9.69 -8.35
C GLY A 268 7.12 9.96 -6.97
N LYS A 269 8.11 10.84 -6.94
CA LYS A 269 8.83 11.26 -5.73
C LYS A 269 7.96 11.98 -4.67
N GLU A 270 6.76 12.42 -5.01
CA GLU A 270 5.83 13.03 -4.04
C GLU A 270 5.15 11.93 -3.21
N GLY A 271 4.78 10.80 -3.84
CA GLY A 271 4.07 9.69 -3.21
C GLY A 271 4.99 8.65 -2.58
N MET A 272 6.13 8.37 -3.19
CA MET A 272 7.09 7.37 -2.71
C MET A 272 8.51 7.92 -2.72
N GLY A 273 9.30 7.50 -1.74
CA GLY A 273 10.71 7.84 -1.65
C GLY A 273 11.52 6.67 -1.11
N GLY A 274 12.85 6.80 -1.08
CA GLY A 274 13.69 5.72 -0.57
C GLY A 274 15.18 6.03 -0.64
N ILE A 275 15.98 5.02 -0.33
CA ILE A 275 17.43 5.04 -0.41
C ILE A 275 17.90 4.26 -1.64
N ILE A 276 19.11 4.58 -2.12
CA ILE A 276 19.75 3.79 -3.17
C ILE A 276 20.13 2.42 -2.58
N THR A 277 19.70 1.36 -3.25
CA THR A 277 19.96 -0.02 -2.88
C THR A 277 20.27 -0.84 -4.13
N LYS A 278 20.69 -2.10 -3.96
CA LYS A 278 20.84 -3.04 -5.08
C LYS A 278 19.54 -3.70 -5.45
N GLY A 279 19.51 -4.32 -6.63
CA GLY A 279 18.42 -5.21 -7.03
C GLY A 279 18.44 -6.54 -6.25
N CYS A 280 17.48 -7.43 -6.58
CA CYS A 280 17.34 -8.73 -5.93
C CYS A 280 17.37 -9.90 -6.92
N MET A 281 17.53 -9.66 -8.23
CA MET A 281 17.52 -10.70 -9.25
C MET A 281 18.90 -11.31 -9.46
N TYR A 282 18.97 -12.63 -9.37
CA TYR A 282 20.14 -13.38 -9.82
C TYR A 282 20.02 -13.74 -11.29
N VAL A 283 21.14 -13.66 -12.00
CA VAL A 283 21.25 -14.05 -13.41
C VAL A 283 22.18 -15.24 -13.50
N GLY A 284 21.73 -16.31 -14.10
CA GLY A 284 22.52 -17.53 -14.28
C GLY A 284 22.69 -17.88 -15.75
N TYR A 285 23.74 -18.69 -16.07
CA TYR A 285 24.08 -19.18 -17.40
C TYR A 285 24.68 -20.58 -17.27
N PRO A 286 24.47 -21.51 -18.20
CA PRO A 286 23.47 -21.47 -19.28
C PRO A 286 22.06 -21.79 -18.79
N ARG A 287 21.08 -21.46 -19.62
CA ARG A 287 19.68 -21.82 -19.37
C ARG A 287 19.42 -23.30 -19.65
#